data_d27aa231b94a95728e8fe3318482d367
#
_entry.id   d27aa231b94a95728e8fe3318482d367
#
_cell.length_a   1.000
_cell.length_b   1.000
_cell.length_c   1.000
_cell.angle_alpha   90.00
_cell.angle_beta   90.00
_cell.angle_gamma   90.00
#
_symmetry.space_group_name_H-M   'P 1'
#
loop_
_entity.id
_entity.type
_entity.pdbx_description
1 polymer ?
#
loop_
_entity_poly.entity_id
_entity_poly.type
_entity_poly.pdbx_seq_one_letter_code
_entity_poly.pdbx_strand_id
1 'polypeptide(L)'
;EGRHIGVNLPINLRAFFGSNTASNFFAVTAIDHEPGQGRDEFEEILASVCRQMDEKIVKEKLEETISYNVSNEKKWYVRILPLFVKWLALGFIFRRNDRAHTITLSNIGLISMDREYQDDIEGFRMLIGVSKRQPAKCGVCSFGHRTVITFTKVFQDSRLEECFFSRLRADGIPVELESNGVIMPESDKG
;
A
#
# COMPACT_ATOMS: atom_id res chain seq x y z
N GLU A 1 18.88 -6.02 -16.37
CA GLU A 1 17.50 -5.76 -16.84
C GLU A 1 16.69 -5.23 -15.67
N GLY A 2 16.32 -3.93 -15.72
CA GLY A 2 15.51 -3.29 -14.69
C GLY A 2 14.14 -3.95 -14.65
N ARG A 3 13.73 -4.42 -13.46
CA ARG A 3 12.36 -4.91 -13.27
C ARG A 3 11.46 -3.71 -12.97
N HIS A 4 10.31 -3.68 -13.61
CA HIS A 4 9.23 -2.75 -13.28
C HIS A 4 8.95 -2.75 -11.78
N ILE A 5 8.89 -1.57 -11.18
CA ILE A 5 8.57 -1.35 -9.77
C ILE A 5 7.18 -0.74 -9.69
N GLY A 6 6.25 -1.46 -9.11
CA GLY A 6 4.88 -0.99 -8.91
C GLY A 6 4.57 -0.90 -7.42
N VAL A 7 4.08 0.24 -6.98
CA VAL A 7 3.64 0.49 -5.60
C VAL A 7 2.13 0.69 -5.59
N ASN A 8 1.42 -0.20 -4.88
CA ASN A 8 -0.01 -0.07 -4.66
C ASN A 8 -0.29 0.91 -3.52
N LEU A 9 -1.14 1.88 -3.79
CA LEU A 9 -1.60 2.87 -2.82
C LEU A 9 -3.11 2.73 -2.61
N PRO A 10 -3.58 2.24 -1.46
CA PRO A 10 -4.97 2.34 -1.06
C PRO A 10 -5.34 3.79 -0.76
N ILE A 11 -6.37 4.30 -1.44
CA ILE A 11 -6.86 5.68 -1.32
C ILE A 11 -8.18 5.67 -0.57
N ASN A 12 -8.26 6.41 0.52
CA ASN A 12 -9.51 6.59 1.27
C ASN A 12 -10.49 7.47 0.49
N LEU A 13 -11.59 6.86 0.05
CA LEU A 13 -12.59 7.55 -0.77
C LEU A 13 -13.54 8.43 0.04
N ARG A 14 -13.58 8.29 1.37
CA ARG A 14 -14.50 9.07 2.21
C ARG A 14 -14.30 10.57 2.05
N ALA A 15 -13.05 11.01 1.98
CA ALA A 15 -12.71 12.42 1.80
C ALA A 15 -13.20 12.98 0.45
N PHE A 16 -13.16 12.16 -0.61
CA PHE A 16 -13.56 12.57 -1.96
C PHE A 16 -15.08 12.61 -2.15
N PHE A 17 -15.80 11.75 -1.42
CA PHE A 17 -17.26 11.57 -1.60
C PHE A 17 -18.07 12.00 -0.38
N GLY A 18 -17.46 12.63 0.63
CA GLY A 18 -18.15 13.10 1.84
C GLY A 18 -18.89 11.99 2.58
N SER A 19 -18.36 10.77 2.58
CA SER A 19 -19.02 9.59 3.17
C SER A 19 -18.53 9.32 4.60
N ASN A 20 -19.47 9.07 5.51
CA ASN A 20 -19.19 8.67 6.90
C ASN A 20 -19.37 7.16 7.13
N THR A 21 -19.37 6.35 6.06
CA THR A 21 -19.55 4.89 6.20
C THR A 21 -18.44 4.26 7.03
N ALA A 22 -18.79 3.34 7.91
CA ALA A 22 -17.85 2.51 8.65
C ALA A 22 -17.33 1.31 7.81
N SER A 23 -17.98 1.02 6.66
CA SER A 23 -17.56 -0.04 5.76
C SER A 23 -16.28 0.31 5.01
N ASN A 24 -15.58 -0.69 4.48
CA ASN A 24 -14.42 -0.47 3.62
C ASN A 24 -14.80 0.35 2.38
N PHE A 25 -14.32 1.59 2.33
CA PHE A 25 -14.57 2.51 1.23
C PHE A 25 -13.25 3.12 0.77
N PHE A 26 -12.55 2.35 -0.05
CA PHE A 26 -11.26 2.74 -0.63
C PHE A 26 -11.16 2.26 -2.08
N ALA A 27 -10.32 2.92 -2.86
CA ALA A 27 -9.82 2.45 -4.15
C ALA A 27 -8.33 2.14 -4.02
N VAL A 28 -7.80 1.33 -4.94
CA VAL A 28 -6.37 1.09 -5.04
C VAL A 28 -5.88 1.69 -6.34
N THR A 29 -4.85 2.51 -6.27
CA THR A 29 -4.13 3.00 -7.44
C THR A 29 -2.70 2.48 -7.41
N ALA A 30 -2.09 2.30 -8.57
CA ALA A 30 -0.70 1.89 -8.70
C ALA A 30 0.15 3.05 -9.19
N ILE A 31 1.29 3.26 -8.55
CA ILE A 31 2.35 4.14 -9.02
C ILE A 31 3.46 3.25 -9.55
N ASP A 32 3.81 3.47 -10.79
CA ASP A 32 4.73 2.62 -11.52
C ASP A 32 6.02 3.37 -11.86
N HIS A 33 7.13 2.67 -11.74
CA HIS A 33 8.44 3.18 -12.13
C HIS A 33 9.20 2.10 -12.92
N GLU A 34 9.68 2.48 -14.08
CA GLU A 34 10.59 1.66 -14.88
C GLU A 34 12.01 2.19 -14.68
N PRO A 35 12.87 1.44 -13.97
CA PRO A 35 14.26 1.86 -13.78
C PRO A 35 14.96 2.01 -15.14
N GLY A 36 15.63 3.15 -15.35
CA GLY A 36 16.44 3.41 -16.52
C GLY A 36 17.68 2.51 -16.59
N GLN A 37 18.46 2.64 -17.65
CA GLN A 37 19.73 1.92 -17.80
C GLN A 37 20.86 2.47 -16.92
N GLY A 38 20.60 3.57 -16.17
CA GLY A 38 21.50 4.22 -15.23
C GLY A 38 20.93 4.27 -13.81
N ARG A 39 21.58 5.03 -12.95
CA ARG A 39 20.99 5.41 -11.64
C ARG A 39 20.03 6.56 -11.91
N ASP A 40 18.72 6.29 -11.71
CA ASP A 40 17.73 7.35 -11.77
C ASP A 40 17.96 8.31 -10.61
N GLU A 41 17.97 9.62 -10.90
CA GLU A 41 18.09 10.63 -9.85
C GLU A 41 16.82 10.68 -9.00
N PHE A 42 17.00 10.90 -7.69
CA PHE A 42 15.88 10.89 -6.74
C PHE A 42 14.81 11.92 -7.11
N GLU A 43 15.22 13.08 -7.55
CA GLU A 43 14.36 14.20 -7.95
C GLU A 43 13.49 13.84 -9.17
N GLU A 44 14.04 13.09 -10.12
CA GLU A 44 13.32 12.61 -11.31
C GLU A 44 12.25 11.58 -10.92
N ILE A 45 12.63 10.63 -10.04
CA ILE A 45 11.69 9.65 -9.49
C ILE A 45 10.57 10.35 -8.74
N LEU A 46 10.92 11.30 -7.87
CA LEU A 46 9.96 12.06 -7.07
C LEU A 46 8.99 12.84 -7.96
N ALA A 47 9.50 13.56 -8.97
CA ALA A 47 8.68 14.29 -9.92
C ALA A 47 7.73 13.36 -10.70
N SER A 48 8.20 12.18 -11.09
CA SER A 48 7.37 11.17 -11.75
C SER A 48 6.27 10.63 -10.85
N VAL A 49 6.59 10.34 -9.58
CA VAL A 49 5.63 9.88 -8.58
C VAL A 49 4.56 10.95 -8.33
N CYS A 50 4.96 12.20 -8.08
CA CYS A 50 4.03 13.32 -7.86
C CYS A 50 3.08 13.48 -9.06
N ARG A 51 3.60 13.52 -10.27
CA ARG A 51 2.78 13.62 -11.49
C ARG A 51 1.77 12.47 -11.59
N GLN A 52 2.18 11.23 -11.36
CA GLN A 52 1.28 10.09 -11.41
C GLN A 52 0.21 10.16 -10.30
N MET A 53 0.55 10.66 -9.11
CA MET A 53 -0.41 10.86 -8.04
C MET A 53 -1.43 11.93 -8.43
N ASP A 54 -1.00 13.07 -8.94
CA ASP A 54 -1.87 14.16 -9.39
C ASP A 54 -2.80 13.73 -10.53
N GLU A 55 -2.31 12.89 -11.43
CA GLU A 55 -3.10 12.36 -12.54
C GLU A 55 -4.09 11.26 -12.15
N LYS A 56 -3.72 10.40 -11.19
CA LYS A 56 -4.50 9.20 -10.83
C LYS A 56 -5.43 9.41 -9.64
N ILE A 57 -5.05 10.32 -8.69
CA ILE A 57 -5.79 10.54 -7.44
C ILE A 57 -6.67 11.79 -7.57
N VAL A 58 -7.47 11.85 -8.62
CA VAL A 58 -8.49 12.86 -8.82
C VAL A 58 -9.88 12.24 -8.75
N LYS A 59 -10.85 13.00 -8.29
CA LYS A 59 -12.21 12.52 -8.02
C LYS A 59 -12.82 11.84 -9.24
N GLU A 60 -12.66 12.44 -10.41
CA GLU A 60 -13.22 11.97 -11.68
C GLU A 60 -12.71 10.57 -12.05
N LYS A 61 -11.41 10.31 -11.90
CA LYS A 61 -10.82 8.99 -12.17
C LYS A 61 -11.19 7.95 -11.12
N LEU A 62 -11.31 8.38 -9.87
CA LEU A 62 -11.81 7.50 -8.80
C LEU A 62 -13.28 7.13 -9.04
N GLU A 63 -14.11 8.07 -9.47
CA GLU A 63 -15.51 7.81 -9.88
C GLU A 63 -15.60 6.85 -11.07
N GLU A 64 -14.76 7.04 -12.08
CA GLU A 64 -14.67 6.14 -13.24
C GLU A 64 -14.32 4.71 -12.82
N THR A 65 -13.30 4.56 -11.97
CA THR A 65 -12.86 3.26 -11.45
C THR A 65 -13.97 2.56 -10.66
N ILE A 66 -14.65 3.29 -9.77
CA ILE A 66 -15.77 2.76 -8.99
C ILE A 66 -16.93 2.38 -9.91
N SER A 67 -17.30 3.27 -10.83
CA SER A 67 -18.40 3.07 -11.78
C SER A 67 -18.14 1.86 -12.67
N TYR A 68 -16.91 1.68 -13.13
CA TYR A 68 -16.50 0.49 -13.91
C TYR A 68 -16.67 -0.79 -13.11
N ASN A 69 -16.20 -0.83 -11.85
CA ASN A 69 -16.32 -1.99 -10.98
C ASN A 69 -17.79 -2.33 -10.69
N VAL A 70 -18.60 -1.33 -10.31
CA VAL A 70 -20.02 -1.50 -10.02
C VAL A 70 -20.79 -1.92 -11.28
N SER A 71 -20.48 -1.33 -12.44
CA SER A 71 -21.14 -1.68 -13.71
C SER A 71 -20.86 -3.13 -14.10
N ASN A 72 -19.65 -3.63 -13.86
CA ASN A 72 -19.31 -5.03 -14.12
C ASN A 72 -20.08 -6.00 -13.20
N GLU A 73 -20.31 -5.65 -11.94
CA GLU A 73 -21.10 -6.46 -11.01
C GLU A 73 -22.60 -6.45 -11.35
N LYS A 74 -23.12 -5.35 -11.91
CA LYS A 74 -24.53 -5.20 -12.29
C LYS A 74 -24.92 -5.98 -13.56
N LYS A 75 -23.97 -6.43 -14.37
CA LYS A 75 -24.26 -7.18 -15.58
C LYS A 75 -25.05 -8.46 -15.25
N TRP A 76 -26.19 -8.66 -15.92
CA TRP A 76 -27.12 -9.73 -15.64
C TRP A 76 -26.47 -11.13 -15.69
N TYR A 77 -25.59 -11.37 -16.65
CA TYR A 77 -24.86 -12.64 -16.77
C TYR A 77 -23.90 -12.89 -15.61
N VAL A 78 -23.29 -11.83 -15.04
CA VAL A 78 -22.44 -11.96 -13.84
C VAL A 78 -23.30 -12.34 -12.63
N ARG A 79 -24.53 -11.83 -12.53
CA ARG A 79 -25.44 -12.13 -11.41
C ARG A 79 -25.93 -13.57 -11.42
N ILE A 80 -26.16 -14.16 -12.60
CA ILE A 80 -26.65 -15.54 -12.77
C ILE A 80 -25.55 -16.58 -12.57
N LEU A 81 -24.27 -16.21 -12.75
CA LEU A 81 -23.14 -17.12 -12.59
C LEU A 81 -23.15 -17.77 -11.20
N PRO A 82 -23.07 -19.13 -11.12
CA PRO A 82 -22.92 -19.83 -9.86
C PRO A 82 -21.70 -19.36 -9.07
N LEU A 83 -21.79 -19.39 -7.75
CA LEU A 83 -20.76 -18.86 -6.84
C LEU A 83 -19.37 -19.50 -7.07
N PHE A 84 -19.31 -20.79 -7.37
CA PHE A 84 -18.05 -21.49 -7.62
C PHE A 84 -17.34 -20.97 -8.89
N VAL A 85 -18.10 -20.60 -9.94
CA VAL A 85 -17.54 -20.00 -11.17
C VAL A 85 -17.00 -18.61 -10.89
N LYS A 86 -17.74 -17.81 -10.11
CA LYS A 86 -17.27 -16.48 -9.66
C LYS A 86 -15.99 -16.61 -8.85
N TRP A 87 -15.92 -17.59 -7.94
CA TRP A 87 -14.75 -17.83 -7.11
C TRP A 87 -13.51 -18.19 -7.94
N LEU A 88 -13.67 -19.07 -8.95
CA LEU A 88 -12.60 -19.42 -9.88
C LEU A 88 -12.14 -18.22 -10.71
N ALA A 89 -13.08 -17.45 -11.27
CA ALA A 89 -12.79 -16.27 -12.08
C ALA A 89 -12.08 -15.19 -11.26
N LEU A 90 -12.59 -14.88 -10.07
CA LEU A 90 -11.97 -13.94 -9.15
C LEU A 90 -10.58 -14.42 -8.72
N GLY A 91 -10.43 -15.71 -8.41
CA GLY A 91 -9.14 -16.29 -8.05
C GLY A 91 -8.10 -16.14 -9.18
N PHE A 92 -8.50 -16.26 -10.42
CA PHE A 92 -7.62 -16.03 -11.58
C PHE A 92 -7.25 -14.54 -11.75
N ILE A 93 -8.25 -13.65 -11.64
CA ILE A 93 -8.02 -12.19 -11.71
C ILE A 93 -7.10 -11.73 -10.59
N PHE A 94 -7.35 -12.15 -9.34
CA PHE A 94 -6.48 -11.83 -8.22
C PHE A 94 -5.04 -12.35 -8.39
N ARG A 95 -4.89 -13.59 -8.90
CA ARG A 95 -3.56 -14.14 -9.18
C ARG A 95 -2.77 -13.34 -10.21
N ARG A 96 -3.47 -12.76 -11.18
CA ARG A 96 -2.84 -11.93 -12.21
C ARG A 96 -2.46 -10.55 -11.68
N ASN A 97 -3.35 -9.93 -10.91
CA ASN A 97 -3.12 -8.60 -10.33
C ASN A 97 -2.04 -8.60 -9.25
N ASP A 98 -2.00 -9.63 -8.39
CA ASP A 98 -1.00 -9.74 -7.32
C ASP A 98 0.46 -9.80 -7.81
N ARG A 99 0.67 -10.20 -9.07
CA ARG A 99 2.01 -10.26 -9.68
C ARG A 99 2.45 -8.93 -10.30
N ALA A 100 1.54 -7.98 -10.46
CA ALA A 100 1.80 -6.73 -11.15
C ALA A 100 2.51 -5.69 -10.25
N HIS A 101 2.52 -5.88 -8.93
CA HIS A 101 3.00 -4.87 -7.99
C HIS A 101 4.04 -5.43 -7.04
N THR A 102 5.05 -4.59 -6.74
CA THR A 102 6.19 -4.96 -5.89
C THR A 102 5.86 -4.87 -4.41
N ILE A 103 5.18 -3.81 -4.00
CA ILE A 103 4.84 -3.52 -2.61
C ILE A 103 3.50 -2.77 -2.50
N THR A 104 2.84 -2.91 -1.37
CA THR A 104 1.69 -2.05 -1.01
C THR A 104 2.12 -1.09 0.08
N LEU A 105 1.92 0.22 -0.16
CA LEU A 105 2.13 1.29 0.80
C LEU A 105 0.78 1.86 1.23
N SER A 106 0.44 1.73 2.49
CA SER A 106 -0.78 2.32 3.05
C SER A 106 -0.42 3.36 4.10
N ASN A 107 -0.90 4.58 3.89
CA ASN A 107 -0.75 5.68 4.83
C ASN A 107 -2.13 6.08 5.34
N ILE A 108 -2.38 5.89 6.63
CA ILE A 108 -3.64 6.32 7.28
C ILE A 108 -3.58 7.76 7.76
N GLY A 109 -2.42 8.40 7.66
CA GLY A 109 -2.23 9.79 8.06
C GLY A 109 -2.16 10.02 9.56
N LEU A 110 -2.54 11.21 9.98
CA LEU A 110 -2.57 11.60 11.38
C LEU A 110 -3.78 10.99 12.08
N ILE A 111 -3.52 10.23 13.13
CA ILE A 111 -4.55 9.69 14.01
C ILE A 111 -4.88 10.78 15.04
N SER A 112 -6.14 11.24 15.03
CA SER A 112 -6.67 12.17 16.02
C SER A 112 -7.56 11.43 17.00
N MET A 113 -7.46 11.79 18.27
CA MET A 113 -8.29 11.26 19.36
C MET A 113 -8.80 12.39 20.22
N ASP A 114 -9.84 12.12 20.99
CA ASP A 114 -10.31 13.04 21.99
C ASP A 114 -9.24 13.24 23.06
N ARG A 115 -9.12 14.47 23.56
CA ARG A 115 -8.07 14.85 24.52
C ARG A 115 -8.04 13.98 25.76
N GLU A 116 -9.19 13.48 26.17
CA GLU A 116 -9.37 12.61 27.33
C GLU A 116 -8.54 11.33 27.27
N TYR A 117 -8.25 10.82 26.05
CA TYR A 117 -7.51 9.56 25.83
C TYR A 117 -6.07 9.77 25.36
N GLN A 118 -5.70 11.00 25.02
CA GLN A 118 -4.37 11.27 24.41
C GLN A 118 -3.22 10.98 25.37
N ASP A 119 -3.43 11.24 26.67
CA ASP A 119 -2.37 11.07 27.68
C ASP A 119 -2.14 9.60 28.08
N ASP A 120 -3.13 8.73 27.79
CA ASP A 120 -3.04 7.29 28.09
C ASP A 120 -2.46 6.45 26.95
N ILE A 121 -2.20 7.06 25.77
CA ILE A 121 -1.76 6.36 24.59
C ILE A 121 -0.38 6.84 24.15
N GLU A 122 0.61 5.96 24.22
CA GLU A 122 1.98 6.26 23.81
C GLU A 122 2.16 6.37 22.29
N GLY A 123 1.36 5.65 21.50
CA GLY A 123 1.46 5.69 20.05
C GLY A 123 0.69 4.59 19.33
N PHE A 124 0.74 4.64 18.02
CA PHE A 124 0.10 3.69 17.13
C PHE A 124 1.12 3.05 16.19
N ARG A 125 0.91 1.79 15.87
CA ARG A 125 1.64 1.05 14.87
C ARG A 125 0.67 0.42 13.88
N MET A 126 0.89 0.67 12.59
CA MET A 126 0.07 0.08 11.52
C MET A 126 0.76 -1.14 10.94
N LEU A 127 0.25 -2.32 11.22
CA LEU A 127 0.74 -3.59 10.67
C LEU A 127 -0.19 -4.10 9.59
N ILE A 128 0.35 -4.40 8.41
CA ILE A 128 -0.43 -4.91 7.27
C ILE A 128 -0.02 -6.37 7.03
N GLY A 129 -1.00 -7.27 7.07
CA GLY A 129 -0.76 -8.68 6.83
C GLY A 129 -0.16 -8.96 5.44
N VAL A 130 0.87 -9.77 5.39
CA VAL A 130 1.56 -10.20 4.17
C VAL A 130 1.17 -11.61 3.76
N SER A 131 1.41 -11.97 2.52
CA SER A 131 1.19 -13.31 1.99
C SER A 131 2.31 -13.70 1.03
N LYS A 132 2.39 -14.98 0.67
CA LYS A 132 3.36 -15.45 -0.35
C LYS A 132 3.25 -14.71 -1.69
N ARG A 133 2.10 -14.12 -2.01
CA ARG A 133 1.86 -13.37 -3.25
C ARG A 133 2.16 -11.87 -3.13
N GLN A 134 1.96 -11.33 -1.94
CA GLN A 134 2.30 -9.96 -1.58
C GLN A 134 3.28 -10.00 -0.41
N PRO A 135 4.56 -10.25 -0.70
CA PRO A 135 5.53 -10.64 0.32
C PRO A 135 6.05 -9.47 1.14
N ALA A 136 5.81 -8.24 0.72
CA ALA A 136 6.21 -7.04 1.45
C ALA A 136 5.11 -5.98 1.43
N LYS A 137 4.92 -5.31 2.56
CA LYS A 137 3.99 -4.18 2.70
C LYS A 137 4.57 -3.13 3.65
N CYS A 138 4.18 -1.88 3.42
CA CYS A 138 4.57 -0.75 4.23
C CYS A 138 3.32 -0.05 4.77
N GLY A 139 3.25 0.10 6.09
CA GLY A 139 2.21 0.85 6.77
C GLY A 139 2.77 2.14 7.36
N VAL A 140 2.06 3.25 7.21
CA VAL A 140 2.45 4.55 7.77
C VAL A 140 1.29 5.11 8.58
N CYS A 141 1.58 5.58 9.79
CA CYS A 141 0.65 6.32 10.61
C CYS A 141 1.39 7.37 11.43
N SER A 142 0.71 8.44 11.79
CA SER A 142 1.25 9.50 12.66
C SER A 142 0.35 9.71 13.86
N PHE A 143 0.94 9.94 15.02
CA PHE A 143 0.25 10.31 16.24
C PHE A 143 1.10 11.29 17.04
N GLY A 144 0.53 12.41 17.47
CA GLY A 144 1.25 13.48 18.11
C GLY A 144 2.37 14.00 17.21
N HIS A 145 3.60 13.89 17.68
CA HIS A 145 4.81 14.32 16.95
C HIS A 145 5.61 13.17 16.33
N ARG A 146 5.09 11.95 16.37
CA ARG A 146 5.76 10.75 15.86
C ARG A 146 5.06 10.22 14.63
N THR A 147 5.85 9.86 13.62
CA THR A 147 5.42 9.09 12.46
C THR A 147 6.03 7.70 12.55
N VAL A 148 5.20 6.68 12.50
CA VAL A 148 5.62 5.28 12.52
C VAL A 148 5.50 4.71 11.13
N ILE A 149 6.61 4.19 10.60
CA ILE A 149 6.71 3.52 9.32
C ILE A 149 7.04 2.05 9.60
N THR A 150 6.14 1.16 9.20
CA THR A 150 6.24 -0.26 9.51
C THR A 150 6.39 -1.07 8.24
N PHE A 151 7.46 -1.83 8.12
CA PHE A 151 7.63 -2.82 7.06
C PHE A 151 7.23 -4.20 7.58
N THR A 152 6.35 -4.87 6.86
CA THR A 152 5.99 -6.28 7.09
C THR A 152 6.40 -7.10 5.87
N LYS A 153 7.08 -8.23 6.08
CA LYS A 153 7.60 -9.08 5.00
C LYS A 153 7.66 -10.55 5.39
N VAL A 154 7.68 -11.43 4.39
CA VAL A 154 7.81 -12.89 4.56
C VAL A 154 9.22 -13.41 4.24
N PHE A 155 10.16 -12.55 3.88
CA PHE A 155 11.55 -12.87 3.55
C PHE A 155 12.51 -12.16 4.50
N GLN A 156 13.76 -12.64 4.58
CA GLN A 156 14.75 -12.14 5.54
C GLN A 156 15.55 -10.93 5.04
N ASP A 157 15.63 -10.71 3.71
CA ASP A 157 16.41 -9.63 3.12
C ASP A 157 15.92 -8.24 3.63
N SER A 158 16.81 -7.50 4.28
CA SER A 158 16.53 -6.19 4.90
C SER A 158 17.09 -5.00 4.11
N ARG A 159 17.62 -5.23 2.89
CA ARG A 159 18.24 -4.17 2.10
C ARG A 159 17.30 -2.99 1.80
N LEU A 160 16.02 -3.27 1.60
CA LEU A 160 15.02 -2.21 1.35
C LEU A 160 14.91 -1.27 2.55
N GLU A 161 14.71 -1.85 3.74
CA GLU A 161 14.56 -1.10 4.98
C GLU A 161 15.86 -0.37 5.35
N GLU A 162 17.00 -1.03 5.19
CA GLU A 162 18.32 -0.45 5.42
C GLU A 162 18.57 0.76 4.52
N CYS A 163 18.31 0.64 3.22
CA CYS A 163 18.44 1.75 2.28
C CYS A 163 17.46 2.89 2.62
N PHE A 164 16.23 2.56 2.94
CA PHE A 164 15.19 3.54 3.29
C PHE A 164 15.55 4.34 4.54
N PHE A 165 15.88 3.67 5.64
CA PHE A 165 16.22 4.35 6.89
C PHE A 165 17.57 5.07 6.84
N SER A 166 18.54 4.53 6.08
CA SER A 166 19.81 5.22 5.84
C SER A 166 19.60 6.53 5.09
N ARG A 167 18.69 6.56 4.12
CA ARG A 167 18.32 7.78 3.39
C ARG A 167 17.68 8.81 4.31
N LEU A 168 16.72 8.43 5.14
CA LEU A 168 16.10 9.34 6.11
C LEU A 168 17.13 9.97 7.06
N ARG A 169 18.08 9.17 7.55
CA ARG A 169 19.16 9.66 8.40
C ARG A 169 20.10 10.62 7.66
N ALA A 170 20.42 10.32 6.41
CA ALA A 170 21.24 11.21 5.57
C ALA A 170 20.56 12.56 5.31
N ASP A 171 19.23 12.56 5.23
CA ASP A 171 18.42 13.78 5.11
C ASP A 171 18.19 14.49 6.47
N GLY A 172 18.86 14.04 7.55
CA GLY A 172 18.83 14.68 8.88
C GLY A 172 17.59 14.35 9.71
N ILE A 173 16.78 13.38 9.31
CA ILE A 173 15.59 12.96 10.05
C ILE A 173 16.01 11.98 11.16
N PRO A 174 15.68 12.27 12.44
CA PRO A 174 15.96 11.34 13.54
C PRO A 174 15.12 10.07 13.39
N VAL A 175 15.78 8.92 13.37
CA VAL A 175 15.14 7.61 13.18
C VAL A 175 15.47 6.69 14.35
N GLU A 176 14.44 6.21 15.01
CA GLU A 176 14.48 5.12 15.99
C GLU A 176 14.01 3.84 15.31
N LEU A 177 14.76 2.75 15.45
CA LEU A 177 14.47 1.46 14.81
C LEU A 177 14.02 0.44 15.84
N GLU A 178 12.88 -0.17 15.59
CA GLU A 178 12.36 -1.30 16.35
C GLU A 178 12.23 -2.52 15.45
N SER A 179 12.52 -3.70 15.96
CA SER A 179 12.33 -4.97 15.26
C SER A 179 11.67 -5.97 16.20
N ASN A 180 10.82 -6.84 15.66
CA ASN A 180 10.24 -7.94 16.42
C ASN A 180 11.26 -9.04 16.78
N GLY A 181 12.50 -8.93 16.29
CA GLY A 181 13.58 -9.88 16.59
C GLY A 181 13.37 -11.32 16.05
N VAL A 182 12.27 -11.58 15.35
CA VAL A 182 11.98 -12.91 14.81
C VAL A 182 12.72 -13.08 13.49
N ILE A 183 13.80 -13.85 13.53
CA ILE A 183 14.46 -14.37 12.33
C ILE A 183 13.73 -15.68 12.01
N MET A 184 12.91 -15.70 10.96
CA MET A 184 12.31 -16.94 10.49
C MET A 184 13.43 -17.91 10.07
N PRO A 185 13.47 -19.15 10.59
CA PRO A 185 14.45 -20.13 10.12
C PRO A 185 14.23 -20.40 8.62
N GLU A 186 15.30 -20.69 7.92
CA GLU A 186 15.34 -21.03 6.48
C GLU A 186 14.65 -22.36 6.15
N SER A 187 13.54 -22.68 6.76
CA SER A 187 12.82 -23.91 6.49
C SER A 187 11.68 -23.68 5.51
N ASP A 188 11.77 -24.45 4.47
CA ASP A 188 10.84 -24.78 3.39
C ASP A 188 11.04 -24.05 2.06
N LYS A 189 12.17 -24.41 1.42
CA LYS A 189 12.17 -24.61 -0.02
C LYS A 189 11.49 -25.95 -0.30
N GLY A 190 10.17 -25.93 -0.42
CA GLY A 190 9.34 -26.99 -0.94
C GLY A 190 8.49 -26.44 -2.06
#